data_44fdc4c9ba8d1aeeb2ad5dd2aa9bb852
#
_entry.id   44fdc4c9ba8d1aeeb2ad5dd2aa9bb852
#
_cell.length_a   1.000
_cell.length_b   1.000
_cell.length_c   1.000
_cell.angle_alpha   90.00
_cell.angle_beta   90.00
_cell.angle_gamma   90.00
#
_symmetry.space_group_name_H-M   'P 1'
#
loop_
_entity.id
_entity.type
_entity.pdbx_description
1 polymer ?
#
loop_
_entity_poly.entity_id
_entity_poly.type
_entity_poly.pdbx_seq_one_letter_code
_entity_poly.pdbx_strand_id
1 'polypeptide(L)'
;MTEPTVPLLNESATPTRRHYSILALSWAGWLFDFYDLVLFSFLLVPIRQDLGLTDTQLSLLLGASLGATAVGGVIFGWLADRFGRKPVLSITILTYSLGTLLCGLAPGLGALLLFRVITGLGVGGEWATGQTLVGETFPAKLRARFAAIMQTGAPVGVGLAAIVGGFVEPFLSAKFGAH
;
A
#
# COMPACT_ATOMS: atom_id res chain seq x y z
N MET A 1 -41.44 20.49 10.48
CA MET A 1 -41.00 19.08 10.31
C MET A 1 -39.52 19.13 10.02
N THR A 2 -38.67 18.89 11.00
CA THR A 2 -37.22 18.79 10.82
C THR A 2 -36.94 17.44 10.20
N GLU A 3 -36.39 17.40 8.99
CA GLU A 3 -35.90 16.16 8.38
C GLU A 3 -34.95 15.47 9.39
N PRO A 4 -35.04 14.13 9.54
CA PRO A 4 -34.10 13.41 10.38
C PRO A 4 -32.71 13.52 9.74
N THR A 5 -31.88 14.44 10.24
CA THR A 5 -30.48 14.55 9.85
C THR A 5 -29.79 13.25 10.27
N VAL A 6 -29.40 12.44 9.27
CA VAL A 6 -28.59 11.24 9.54
C VAL A 6 -27.26 11.75 10.14
N PRO A 7 -26.93 11.42 11.40
CA PRO A 7 -25.71 11.91 12.04
C PRO A 7 -24.50 11.47 11.23
N LEU A 8 -23.56 12.40 11.01
CA LEU A 8 -22.30 12.06 10.34
C LEU A 8 -21.55 11.01 11.18
N LEU A 9 -20.78 10.16 10.52
CA LEU A 9 -20.08 9.06 11.20
C LEU A 9 -19.18 9.55 12.35
N ASN A 10 -18.56 10.72 12.19
CA ASN A 10 -17.70 11.34 13.21
C ASN A 10 -18.48 11.94 14.40
N GLU A 11 -19.79 12.11 14.29
CA GLU A 11 -20.67 12.61 15.34
C GLU A 11 -21.26 11.47 16.19
N SER A 12 -21.10 10.23 15.77
CA SER A 12 -21.60 9.07 16.52
C SER A 12 -20.86 8.92 17.85
N ALA A 13 -21.61 8.77 18.96
CA ALA A 13 -21.02 8.59 20.29
C ALA A 13 -20.23 7.27 20.41
N THR A 14 -20.61 6.26 19.63
CA THR A 14 -20.02 4.91 19.65
C THR A 14 -19.70 4.46 18.24
N PRO A 15 -18.61 3.66 18.06
CA PRO A 15 -18.27 3.11 16.75
C PRO A 15 -19.36 2.18 16.21
N THR A 16 -19.73 2.38 14.95
CA THR A 16 -20.71 1.56 14.24
C THR A 16 -20.01 0.48 13.40
N ARG A 17 -20.78 -0.47 12.83
CA ARG A 17 -20.23 -1.48 11.90
C ARG A 17 -19.46 -0.85 10.72
N ARG A 18 -19.89 0.32 10.25
CA ARG A 18 -19.19 1.05 9.16
C ARG A 18 -17.80 1.50 9.57
N HIS A 19 -17.62 1.95 10.81
CA HIS A 19 -16.30 2.30 11.35
C HIS A 19 -15.35 1.11 11.35
N TYR A 20 -15.81 -0.05 11.85
CA TYR A 20 -15.00 -1.26 11.87
C TYR A 20 -14.65 -1.77 10.45
N SER A 21 -15.58 -1.65 9.49
CA SER A 21 -15.29 -2.00 8.09
C SER A 21 -14.23 -1.07 7.48
N ILE A 22 -14.33 0.25 7.73
CA ILE A 22 -13.32 1.23 7.28
C ILE A 22 -11.98 0.91 7.92
N LEU A 23 -11.95 0.67 9.24
CA LEU A 23 -10.71 0.31 9.94
C LEU A 23 -10.08 -0.97 9.38
N ALA A 24 -10.87 -2.03 9.18
CA ALA A 24 -10.38 -3.31 8.68
C ALA A 24 -9.80 -3.18 7.27
N LEU A 25 -10.46 -2.44 6.38
CA LEU A 25 -9.99 -2.20 5.03
C LEU A 25 -8.72 -1.34 5.02
N SER A 26 -8.69 -0.25 5.79
CA SER A 26 -7.50 0.61 5.89
C SER A 26 -6.34 -0.11 6.57
N TRP A 27 -6.61 -0.95 7.58
CA TRP A 27 -5.60 -1.79 8.22
C TRP A 27 -5.01 -2.82 7.27
N ALA A 28 -5.88 -3.49 6.48
CA ALA A 28 -5.43 -4.46 5.48
C ALA A 28 -4.60 -3.80 4.38
N GLY A 29 -5.02 -2.64 3.88
CA GLY A 29 -4.25 -1.87 2.92
C GLY A 29 -2.87 -1.53 3.47
N TRP A 30 -2.81 -0.95 4.68
CA TRP A 30 -1.56 -0.63 5.37
C TRP A 30 -0.64 -1.85 5.56
N LEU A 31 -1.22 -3.01 5.87
CA LEU A 31 -0.50 -4.28 5.95
C LEU A 31 0.12 -4.66 4.61
N PHE A 32 -0.68 -4.63 3.53
CA PHE A 32 -0.21 -5.04 2.21
C PHE A 32 0.81 -4.08 1.60
N ASP A 33 0.73 -2.77 1.89
CA ASP A 33 1.73 -1.79 1.48
C ASP A 33 3.12 -2.13 2.06
N PHE A 34 3.19 -2.36 3.37
CA PHE A 34 4.44 -2.74 4.03
C PHE A 34 4.91 -4.15 3.66
N TYR A 35 3.96 -5.07 3.44
CA TYR A 35 4.25 -6.39 2.90
C TYR A 35 4.93 -6.29 1.52
N ASP A 36 4.36 -5.56 0.57
CA ASP A 36 4.93 -5.38 -0.77
C ASP A 36 6.31 -4.72 -0.73
N LEU A 37 6.45 -3.65 0.06
CA LEU A 37 7.70 -2.91 0.19
C LEU A 37 8.83 -3.79 0.71
N VAL A 38 8.57 -4.59 1.74
CA VAL A 38 9.57 -5.46 2.36
C VAL A 38 9.82 -6.70 1.51
N LEU A 39 8.77 -7.33 0.97
CA LEU A 39 8.92 -8.48 0.08
C LEU A 39 9.75 -8.11 -1.16
N PHE A 40 9.49 -6.94 -1.75
CA PHE A 40 10.28 -6.46 -2.87
C PHE A 40 11.76 -6.29 -2.52
N SER A 41 12.06 -5.85 -1.29
CA SER A 41 13.46 -5.74 -0.83
C SER A 41 14.16 -7.10 -0.79
N PHE A 42 13.47 -8.16 -0.40
CA PHE A 42 14.02 -9.53 -0.47
C PHE A 42 14.21 -10.01 -1.91
N LEU A 43 13.33 -9.60 -2.82
CA LEU A 43 13.40 -9.99 -4.23
C LEU A 43 14.44 -9.21 -5.05
N LEU A 44 15.05 -8.15 -4.50
CA LEU A 44 16.06 -7.35 -5.22
C LEU A 44 17.26 -8.18 -5.65
N VAL A 45 17.74 -9.10 -4.80
CA VAL A 45 18.91 -9.93 -5.10
C VAL A 45 18.61 -10.92 -6.23
N PRO A 46 17.53 -11.74 -6.17
CA PRO A 46 17.13 -12.59 -7.29
C PRO A 46 16.89 -11.81 -8.59
N ILE A 47 16.14 -10.70 -8.54
CA ILE A 47 15.85 -9.85 -9.71
C ILE A 47 17.13 -9.32 -10.34
N ARG A 48 18.11 -8.91 -9.51
CA ARG A 48 19.41 -8.45 -10.01
C ARG A 48 20.12 -9.56 -10.79
N GLN A 49 20.10 -10.77 -10.28
CA GLN A 49 20.76 -11.92 -10.92
C GLN A 49 20.07 -12.31 -12.23
N ASP A 50 18.75 -12.42 -12.21
CA ASP A 50 17.96 -12.83 -13.37
C ASP A 50 18.00 -11.81 -14.53
N LEU A 51 17.94 -10.53 -14.22
CA LEU A 51 17.94 -9.47 -15.21
C LEU A 51 19.33 -8.87 -15.48
N GLY A 52 20.38 -9.35 -14.79
CA GLY A 52 21.74 -8.85 -14.95
C GLY A 52 21.91 -7.38 -14.58
N LEU A 53 21.21 -6.89 -13.54
CA LEU A 53 21.16 -5.48 -13.19
C LEU A 53 22.42 -5.02 -12.46
N THR A 54 22.84 -3.79 -12.76
CA THR A 54 23.89 -3.09 -12.01
C THR A 54 23.35 -2.48 -10.72
N ASP A 55 24.22 -2.15 -9.76
CA ASP A 55 23.83 -1.47 -8.51
C ASP A 55 23.19 -0.11 -8.77
N THR A 56 23.63 0.59 -9.80
CA THR A 56 23.03 1.86 -10.23
C THR A 56 21.58 1.68 -10.71
N GLN A 57 21.32 0.61 -11.47
CA GLN A 57 19.96 0.29 -11.95
C GLN A 57 19.03 -0.11 -10.80
N LEU A 58 19.52 -0.86 -9.80
CA LEU A 58 18.77 -1.16 -8.58
C LEU A 58 18.44 0.10 -7.78
N SER A 59 19.43 0.98 -7.61
CA SER A 59 19.22 2.26 -6.92
C SER A 59 18.22 3.14 -7.64
N LEU A 60 18.25 3.16 -8.98
CA LEU A 60 17.26 3.86 -9.81
C LEU A 60 15.85 3.27 -9.60
N LEU A 61 15.73 1.95 -9.58
CA LEU A 61 14.45 1.26 -9.40
C LEU A 61 13.80 1.60 -8.05
N LEU A 62 14.60 1.56 -6.97
CA LEU A 62 14.15 1.96 -5.63
C LEU A 62 13.83 3.45 -5.55
N GLY A 63 14.71 4.30 -6.04
CA GLY A 63 14.53 5.75 -6.02
C GLY A 63 13.31 6.20 -6.82
N ALA A 64 13.08 5.62 -7.99
CA ALA A 64 11.91 5.92 -8.82
C ALA A 64 10.61 5.48 -8.14
N SER A 65 10.61 4.31 -7.48
CA SER A 65 9.45 3.82 -6.72
C SER A 65 9.10 4.76 -5.56
N LEU A 66 10.10 5.16 -4.76
CA LEU A 66 9.91 6.09 -3.64
C LEU A 66 9.51 7.48 -4.11
N GLY A 67 10.12 7.98 -5.19
CA GLY A 67 9.73 9.25 -5.82
C GLY A 67 8.29 9.22 -6.31
N ALA A 68 7.88 8.13 -6.94
CA ALA A 68 6.50 7.91 -7.37
C ALA A 68 5.52 7.88 -6.19
N THR A 69 5.91 7.29 -5.06
CA THR A 69 5.09 7.28 -3.83
C THR A 69 4.85 8.71 -3.33
N ALA A 70 5.88 9.55 -3.30
CA ALA A 70 5.72 10.96 -2.91
C ALA A 70 4.78 11.72 -3.87
N VAL A 71 4.96 11.56 -5.18
CA VAL A 71 4.11 12.17 -6.21
C VAL A 71 2.67 11.65 -6.12
N GLY A 72 2.49 10.34 -5.93
CA GLY A 72 1.19 9.70 -5.76
C GLY A 72 0.42 10.27 -4.57
N GLY A 73 1.09 10.48 -3.44
CA GLY A 73 0.49 11.11 -2.26
C GLY A 73 -0.09 12.49 -2.54
N VAL A 74 0.64 13.31 -3.29
CA VAL A 74 0.17 14.66 -3.68
C VAL A 74 -1.00 14.58 -4.66
N ILE A 75 -0.87 13.79 -5.73
CA ILE A 75 -1.90 13.68 -6.78
C ILE A 75 -3.20 13.11 -6.21
N PHE A 76 -3.13 11.95 -5.57
CA PHE A 76 -4.32 11.27 -5.06
C PHE A 76 -4.88 11.95 -3.80
N GLY A 77 -4.04 12.64 -3.01
CA GLY A 77 -4.51 13.50 -1.94
C GLY A 77 -5.41 14.61 -2.47
N TRP A 78 -4.94 15.35 -3.48
CA TRP A 78 -5.72 16.38 -4.16
C TRP A 78 -7.00 15.83 -4.82
N LEU A 79 -6.91 14.67 -5.50
CA LEU A 79 -8.09 14.00 -6.06
C LEU A 79 -9.09 13.62 -4.97
N ALA A 80 -8.62 13.13 -3.83
CA ALA A 80 -9.49 12.73 -2.72
C ALA A 80 -10.22 13.92 -2.09
N ASP A 81 -9.59 15.08 -2.04
CA ASP A 81 -10.25 16.32 -1.59
C ASP A 81 -11.37 16.75 -2.55
N ARG A 82 -11.19 16.51 -3.86
CA ARG A 82 -12.14 16.94 -4.90
C ARG A 82 -13.26 15.93 -5.17
N PHE A 83 -12.95 14.63 -5.20
CA PHE A 83 -13.88 13.57 -5.60
C PHE A 83 -14.33 12.70 -4.43
N GLY A 84 -13.80 12.96 -3.23
CA GLY A 84 -14.11 12.20 -2.02
C GLY A 84 -13.10 11.09 -1.72
N ARG A 85 -12.92 10.78 -0.44
CA ARG A 85 -11.89 9.82 0.05
C ARG A 85 -12.12 8.39 -0.44
N LYS A 86 -13.38 7.91 -0.36
CA LYS A 86 -13.69 6.50 -0.63
C LYS A 86 -13.43 6.08 -2.09
N PRO A 87 -13.93 6.77 -3.14
CA PRO A 87 -13.68 6.37 -4.52
C PRO A 87 -12.19 6.46 -4.87
N VAL A 88 -11.49 7.50 -4.40
CA VAL A 88 -10.07 7.68 -4.68
C VAL A 88 -9.25 6.58 -3.99
N LEU A 89 -9.55 6.21 -2.74
CA LEU A 89 -8.91 5.08 -2.05
C LEU A 89 -9.09 3.77 -2.84
N SER A 90 -10.27 3.52 -3.40
CA SER A 90 -10.49 2.33 -4.24
C SER A 90 -9.62 2.34 -5.51
N ILE A 91 -9.48 3.51 -6.14
CA ILE A 91 -8.63 3.66 -7.33
C ILE A 91 -7.15 3.46 -6.97
N THR A 92 -6.67 4.00 -5.84
CA THR A 92 -5.28 3.83 -5.41
C THR A 92 -4.95 2.37 -5.13
N ILE A 93 -5.84 1.65 -4.43
CA ILE A 93 -5.69 0.21 -4.17
C ILE A 93 -5.62 -0.58 -5.48
N LEU A 94 -6.51 -0.32 -6.43
CA LEU A 94 -6.48 -0.96 -7.74
C LEU A 94 -5.19 -0.65 -8.51
N THR A 95 -4.73 0.60 -8.44
CA THR A 95 -3.51 1.04 -9.13
C THR A 95 -2.28 0.31 -8.60
N TYR A 96 -2.08 0.25 -7.28
CA TYR A 96 -0.91 -0.45 -6.74
C TYR A 96 -1.01 -1.97 -6.90
N SER A 97 -2.20 -2.55 -6.70
CA SER A 97 -2.39 -4.00 -6.87
C SER A 97 -2.09 -4.46 -8.30
N LEU A 98 -2.57 -3.70 -9.30
CA LEU A 98 -2.27 -3.97 -10.70
C LEU A 98 -0.77 -3.76 -10.99
N GLY A 99 -0.19 -2.68 -10.47
CA GLY A 99 1.24 -2.41 -10.62
C GLY A 99 2.11 -3.54 -10.05
N THR A 100 1.81 -4.01 -8.84
CA THR A 100 2.51 -5.14 -8.19
C THR A 100 2.36 -6.43 -8.99
N LEU A 101 1.14 -6.74 -9.46
CA LEU A 101 0.90 -7.91 -10.33
C LEU A 101 1.75 -7.86 -11.60
N LEU A 102 1.78 -6.71 -12.27
CA LEU A 102 2.55 -6.51 -13.48
C LEU A 102 4.06 -6.57 -13.25
N CYS A 103 4.56 -6.20 -12.06
CA CYS A 103 5.97 -6.38 -11.70
C CYS A 103 6.42 -7.84 -11.80
N GLY A 104 5.55 -8.79 -11.41
CA GLY A 104 5.84 -10.22 -11.53
C GLY A 104 5.87 -10.73 -12.97
N LEU A 105 5.36 -9.95 -13.93
CA LEU A 105 5.35 -10.29 -15.37
C LEU A 105 6.34 -9.44 -16.18
N ALA A 106 7.19 -8.64 -15.52
CA ALA A 106 8.07 -7.71 -16.18
C ALA A 106 9.20 -8.44 -16.96
N PRO A 107 9.30 -8.27 -18.28
CA PRO A 107 10.30 -8.96 -19.11
C PRO A 107 11.70 -8.34 -19.01
N GLY A 108 11.88 -7.26 -18.27
CA GLY A 108 13.15 -6.57 -18.12
C GLY A 108 13.04 -5.27 -17.33
N LEU A 109 14.18 -4.58 -17.13
CA LEU A 109 14.29 -3.40 -16.28
C LEU A 109 13.30 -2.29 -16.63
N GLY A 110 13.12 -1.97 -17.93
CA GLY A 110 12.26 -0.86 -18.34
C GLY A 110 10.78 -1.09 -17.94
N ALA A 111 10.28 -2.30 -18.17
CA ALA A 111 8.92 -2.69 -17.75
C ALA A 111 8.80 -2.72 -16.23
N LEU A 112 9.79 -3.30 -15.54
CA LEU A 112 9.81 -3.36 -14.07
C LEU A 112 9.80 -1.96 -13.46
N LEU A 113 10.60 -1.03 -14.00
CA LEU A 113 10.66 0.36 -13.55
C LEU A 113 9.30 1.07 -13.75
N LEU A 114 8.68 0.89 -14.90
CA LEU A 114 7.35 1.45 -15.18
C LEU A 114 6.31 0.92 -14.19
N PHE A 115 6.29 -0.39 -13.96
CA PHE A 115 5.32 -1.02 -13.07
C PHE A 115 5.57 -0.64 -11.60
N ARG A 116 6.82 -0.47 -11.18
CA ARG A 116 7.20 0.05 -9.86
C ARG A 116 6.77 1.51 -9.67
N VAL A 117 6.86 2.33 -10.69
CA VAL A 117 6.33 3.71 -10.65
C VAL A 117 4.81 3.69 -10.47
N ILE A 118 4.09 2.84 -11.21
CA ILE A 118 2.64 2.69 -11.07
C ILE A 118 2.27 2.22 -9.66
N THR A 119 2.97 1.20 -9.14
CA THR A 119 2.81 0.71 -7.77
C THR A 119 3.04 1.83 -6.75
N GLY A 120 4.16 2.55 -6.87
CA GLY A 120 4.50 3.65 -5.98
C GLY A 120 3.45 4.75 -5.96
N LEU A 121 2.95 5.17 -7.12
CA LEU A 121 1.86 6.16 -7.21
C LEU A 121 0.62 5.69 -6.42
N GLY A 122 0.22 4.43 -6.57
CA GLY A 122 -0.92 3.86 -5.86
C GLY A 122 -0.71 3.83 -4.34
N VAL A 123 0.45 3.34 -3.87
CA VAL A 123 0.82 3.28 -2.44
C VAL A 123 0.81 4.67 -1.81
N GLY A 124 1.44 5.66 -2.47
CA GLY A 124 1.44 7.04 -1.98
C GLY A 124 0.04 7.62 -1.86
N GLY A 125 -0.82 7.33 -2.84
CA GLY A 125 -2.23 7.72 -2.82
C GLY A 125 -3.02 7.06 -1.69
N GLU A 126 -2.76 5.78 -1.41
CA GLU A 126 -3.39 5.08 -0.30
C GLU A 126 -2.97 5.67 1.04
N TRP A 127 -1.70 5.98 1.24
CA TRP A 127 -1.21 6.62 2.46
C TRP A 127 -1.89 7.96 2.73
N ALA A 128 -2.05 8.80 1.71
CA ALA A 128 -2.71 10.08 1.84
C ALA A 128 -4.21 9.94 2.13
N THR A 129 -4.90 9.04 1.41
CA THR A 129 -6.37 8.91 1.49
C THR A 129 -6.82 8.04 2.66
N GLY A 130 -6.11 6.95 2.98
CA GLY A 130 -6.46 6.03 4.07
C GLY A 130 -6.33 6.66 5.44
N GLN A 131 -5.23 7.38 5.70
CA GLN A 131 -5.02 8.09 6.98
C GLN A 131 -6.08 9.16 7.19
N THR A 132 -6.36 9.96 6.17
CA THR A 132 -7.37 11.02 6.25
C THR A 132 -8.77 10.45 6.42
N LEU A 133 -9.11 9.35 5.74
CA LEU A 133 -10.41 8.69 5.87
C LEU A 133 -10.67 8.26 7.33
N VAL A 134 -9.68 7.63 7.98
CA VAL A 134 -9.77 7.27 9.40
C VAL A 134 -9.89 8.54 10.25
N GLY A 135 -9.06 9.56 9.98
CA GLY A 135 -9.08 10.83 10.71
C GLY A 135 -10.42 11.58 10.63
N GLU A 136 -11.09 11.55 9.49
CA GLU A 136 -12.36 12.25 9.25
C GLU A 136 -13.59 11.44 9.72
N THR A 137 -13.50 10.12 9.68
CA THR A 137 -14.65 9.24 9.92
C THR A 137 -14.85 8.93 11.40
N PHE A 138 -13.77 8.80 12.17
CA PHE A 138 -13.87 8.38 13.56
C PHE A 138 -14.16 9.52 14.53
N PRO A 139 -14.96 9.27 15.60
CA PRO A 139 -15.23 10.25 16.66
C PRO A 139 -13.92 10.78 17.26
N ALA A 140 -13.87 12.10 17.53
CA ALA A 140 -12.66 12.78 17.98
C ALA A 140 -11.98 12.10 19.20
N LYS A 141 -12.78 11.62 20.16
CA LYS A 141 -12.31 10.93 21.38
C LYS A 141 -11.61 9.58 21.10
N LEU A 142 -11.96 8.93 20.00
CA LEU A 142 -11.48 7.59 19.65
C LEU A 142 -10.48 7.58 18.48
N ARG A 143 -10.37 8.71 17.76
CA ARG A 143 -9.57 8.85 16.54
C ARG A 143 -8.12 8.38 16.73
N ALA A 144 -7.45 8.86 17.77
CA ALA A 144 -6.06 8.48 18.04
C ALA A 144 -5.90 6.97 18.30
N ARG A 145 -6.86 6.35 19.02
CA ARG A 145 -6.85 4.92 19.29
C ARG A 145 -7.03 4.09 18.01
N PHE A 146 -7.95 4.47 17.15
CA PHE A 146 -8.20 3.76 15.89
C PHE A 146 -7.07 3.98 14.87
N ALA A 147 -6.47 5.17 14.85
CA ALA A 147 -5.27 5.42 14.07
C ALA A 147 -4.09 4.54 14.54
N ALA A 148 -3.90 4.40 15.84
CA ALA A 148 -2.87 3.50 16.39
C ALA A 148 -3.12 2.03 16.02
N ILE A 149 -4.38 1.56 16.08
CA ILE A 149 -4.74 0.21 15.63
C ILE A 149 -4.43 0.03 14.14
N MET A 150 -4.77 1.00 13.30
CA MET A 150 -4.47 0.94 11.87
C MET A 150 -2.95 0.79 11.62
N GLN A 151 -2.11 1.53 12.36
CA GLN A 151 -0.66 1.46 12.26
C GLN A 151 -0.06 0.08 12.59
N THR A 152 -0.77 -0.76 13.37
CA THR A 152 -0.31 -2.13 13.65
C THR A 152 -0.30 -3.03 12.41
N GLY A 153 -0.95 -2.63 11.32
CA GLY A 153 -0.87 -3.31 10.03
C GLY A 153 0.55 -3.36 9.48
N ALA A 154 1.34 -2.28 9.66
CA ALA A 154 2.72 -2.21 9.16
C ALA A 154 3.63 -3.31 9.72
N PRO A 155 3.82 -3.46 11.04
CA PRO A 155 4.67 -4.53 11.58
C PRO A 155 4.14 -5.93 11.26
N VAL A 156 2.83 -6.12 11.12
CA VAL A 156 2.24 -7.40 10.67
C VAL A 156 2.62 -7.67 9.22
N GLY A 157 2.52 -6.67 8.33
CA GLY A 157 2.93 -6.78 6.93
C GLY A 157 4.42 -7.09 6.78
N VAL A 158 5.28 -6.41 7.53
CA VAL A 158 6.73 -6.68 7.59
C VAL A 158 7.00 -8.12 8.03
N GLY A 159 6.33 -8.57 9.10
CA GLY A 159 6.49 -9.94 9.62
C GLY A 159 6.05 -11.00 8.60
N LEU A 160 4.92 -10.79 7.92
CA LEU A 160 4.45 -11.68 6.86
C LEU A 160 5.42 -11.71 5.67
N ALA A 161 5.95 -10.56 5.25
CA ALA A 161 6.93 -10.49 4.18
C ALA A 161 8.23 -11.22 4.54
N ALA A 162 8.70 -11.10 5.79
CA ALA A 162 9.87 -11.82 6.26
C ALA A 162 9.66 -13.35 6.28
N ILE A 163 8.48 -13.80 6.70
CA ILE A 163 8.12 -15.22 6.67
C ILE A 163 8.09 -15.72 5.21
N VAL A 164 7.36 -15.03 4.34
CA VAL A 164 7.24 -15.44 2.93
C VAL A 164 8.58 -15.37 2.21
N GLY A 165 9.34 -14.27 2.36
CA GLY A 165 10.67 -14.12 1.76
C GLY A 165 11.66 -15.16 2.27
N GLY A 166 11.66 -15.43 3.58
CA GLY A 166 12.54 -16.43 4.17
C GLY A 166 12.24 -17.88 3.78
N PHE A 167 11.00 -18.20 3.38
CA PHE A 167 10.63 -19.54 2.91
C PHE A 167 10.63 -19.66 1.38
N VAL A 168 10.24 -18.61 0.68
CA VAL A 168 10.07 -18.63 -0.79
C VAL A 168 11.44 -18.63 -1.47
N GLU A 169 12.39 -17.82 -1.03
CA GLU A 169 13.71 -17.78 -1.66
C GLU A 169 14.46 -19.10 -1.56
N PRO A 170 14.61 -19.76 -0.37
CA PRO A 170 15.26 -21.07 -0.28
C PRO A 170 14.51 -22.17 -1.03
N PHE A 171 13.16 -22.09 -1.05
CA PHE A 171 12.36 -23.10 -1.76
C PHE A 171 12.47 -22.97 -3.28
N LEU A 172 12.47 -21.74 -3.80
CA LEU A 172 12.66 -21.49 -5.23
C LEU A 172 14.09 -21.80 -5.68
N SER A 173 15.08 -21.41 -4.91
CA SER A 173 16.48 -21.74 -5.21
C SER A 173 16.74 -23.25 -5.13
N ALA A 174 16.14 -23.97 -4.19
CA ALA A 174 16.23 -25.43 -4.13
C ALA A 174 15.51 -26.15 -5.28
N LYS A 175 14.42 -25.58 -5.78
CA LYS A 175 13.57 -26.22 -6.81
C LYS A 175 13.93 -25.80 -8.25
N PHE A 176 14.41 -24.57 -8.43
CA PHE A 176 14.68 -23.97 -9.74
C PHE A 176 16.12 -23.47 -9.90
N GLY A 177 16.91 -23.41 -8.85
CA GLY A 177 18.29 -22.88 -8.81
C GLY A 177 19.39 -23.90 -9.04
N ALA A 178 19.11 -24.99 -9.74
CA ALA A 178 20.14 -25.95 -10.17
C ALA A 178 20.57 -25.66 -11.62
N HIS A 179 20.97 -24.40 -11.88
CA HIS A 179 21.70 -24.09 -13.13
C HIS A 179 22.82 -23.10 -12.86
#